data_1d55bbbbb9556d24fd724078207a7cb2
#
_entry.id   1d55bbbbb9556d24fd724078207a7cb2
#
_cell.length_a   1.000
_cell.length_b   1.000
_cell.length_c   1.000
_cell.angle_alpha   90.00
_cell.angle_beta   90.00
_cell.angle_gamma   90.00
#
_symmetry.space_group_name_H-M   'P 1'
#
loop_
_entity.id
_entity.type
_entity.pdbx_description
1 polymer ?
#
loop_
_entity_poly.entity_id
_entity_poly.type
_entity_poly.pdbx_seq_one_letter_code
_entity_poly.pdbx_strand_id
1 'polypeptide(L)'
;MTLTEIKIKIQKLYNTNPEIHINVHCNHPKMYYDNEPAIIRGVYPHIFQLEVKEDNQIKSFYMQYEDVLIKRVEIIELTGSIQPSI
;
A
#
# COMPACT_ATOMS: atom_id res chain seq x y z
N MET A 1 -5.50 11.58 8.78
CA MET A 1 -5.65 10.15 9.12
C MET A 1 -4.60 9.78 10.15
N THR A 2 -5.01 9.09 11.19
CA THR A 2 -4.07 8.70 12.24
C THR A 2 -3.43 7.36 11.93
N LEU A 3 -2.37 7.04 12.63
CA LEU A 3 -1.70 5.76 12.46
C LEU A 3 -2.65 4.60 12.75
N THR A 4 -3.45 4.72 13.79
CA THR A 4 -4.43 3.69 14.14
C THR A 4 -5.44 3.48 13.02
N GLU A 5 -5.92 4.56 12.44
CA GLU A 5 -6.86 4.46 11.33
C GLU A 5 -6.23 3.77 10.11
N ILE A 6 -4.97 4.08 9.85
CA ILE A 6 -4.25 3.46 8.73
C ILE A 6 -4.16 1.95 8.94
N LYS A 7 -3.79 1.53 10.15
CA LYS A 7 -3.67 0.10 10.45
C LYS A 7 -5.02 -0.60 10.29
N ILE A 8 -6.07 0.00 10.80
CA ILE A 8 -7.40 -0.60 10.71
C ILE A 8 -7.85 -0.72 9.27
N LYS A 9 -7.63 0.32 8.48
CA LYS A 9 -8.05 0.31 7.09
C LYS A 9 -7.25 -0.69 6.25
N ILE A 10 -5.96 -0.81 6.49
CA ILE A 10 -5.14 -1.79 5.79
C ILE A 10 -5.56 -3.20 6.18
N GLN A 11 -5.84 -3.43 7.46
CA GLN A 11 -6.32 -4.73 7.91
C GLN A 11 -7.65 -5.08 7.24
N LYS A 12 -8.53 -4.10 7.12
CA LYS A 12 -9.81 -4.31 6.47
C LYS A 12 -9.64 -4.65 5.00
N LEU A 13 -8.77 -3.95 4.30
CA LEU A 13 -8.50 -4.26 2.89
C LEU A 13 -7.92 -5.66 2.76
N TYR A 14 -7.01 -6.03 3.64
CA TYR A 14 -6.41 -7.35 3.61
C TYR A 14 -7.48 -8.43 3.74
N ASN A 15 -8.49 -8.21 4.58
CA ASN A 15 -9.53 -9.19 4.82
C ASN A 15 -10.62 -9.20 3.76
N THR A 16 -10.80 -8.11 3.04
CA THR A 16 -11.93 -8.00 2.11
C THR A 16 -11.50 -7.91 0.66
N ASN A 17 -10.51 -7.10 0.36
CA ASN A 17 -10.05 -6.92 -1.02
C ASN A 17 -8.59 -6.52 -1.03
N PRO A 18 -7.67 -7.49 -0.94
CA PRO A 18 -6.25 -7.17 -0.86
C PRO A 18 -5.62 -6.69 -2.17
N GLU A 19 -6.38 -6.70 -3.26
CA GLU A 19 -5.86 -6.22 -4.53
C GLU A 19 -6.03 -4.71 -4.57
N ILE A 20 -4.94 -4.00 -4.55
CA ILE A 20 -4.92 -2.55 -4.42
C ILE A 20 -4.02 -1.93 -5.47
N HIS A 21 -3.96 -0.62 -5.46
CA HIS A 21 -3.03 0.13 -6.32
C HIS A 21 -2.21 1.04 -5.44
N ILE A 22 -0.94 1.17 -5.76
CA ILE A 22 -0.03 1.95 -4.93
C ILE A 22 0.76 2.95 -5.73
N ASN A 23 1.13 4.04 -5.04
CA ASN A 23 2.13 4.98 -5.50
C ASN A 23 3.25 4.93 -4.48
N VAL A 24 4.46 4.71 -4.92
CA VAL A 24 5.61 4.68 -4.03
C VAL A 24 6.74 5.50 -4.62
N HIS A 25 7.29 6.37 -3.79
CA HIS A 25 8.46 7.15 -4.20
C HIS A 25 9.47 7.04 -3.06
N CYS A 26 10.49 6.28 -3.28
CA CYS A 26 11.50 6.03 -2.24
C CYS A 26 12.88 6.02 -2.88
N ASN A 27 13.86 6.62 -2.20
CA ASN A 27 15.21 6.68 -2.73
C ASN A 27 16.14 5.60 -2.16
N HIS A 28 15.83 5.07 -0.97
CA HIS A 28 16.70 4.10 -0.33
C HIS A 28 15.86 3.00 0.32
N PRO A 29 15.67 1.87 -0.33
CA PRO A 29 16.11 1.55 -1.69
C PRO A 29 15.29 2.32 -2.72
N LYS A 30 15.85 2.49 -3.89
CA LYS A 30 15.16 3.23 -4.92
C LYS A 30 13.97 2.45 -5.42
N MET A 31 12.80 3.01 -5.26
CA MET A 31 11.57 2.37 -5.65
C MET A 31 10.63 3.43 -6.19
N TYR A 32 10.06 3.18 -7.35
CA TYR A 32 9.10 4.11 -7.92
C TYR A 32 7.97 3.32 -8.54
N TYR A 33 6.77 3.50 -8.02
CA TYR A 33 5.56 2.89 -8.58
C TYR A 33 4.51 3.98 -8.70
N ASP A 34 3.78 3.97 -9.80
CA ASP A 34 2.74 4.96 -10.05
C ASP A 34 1.47 4.19 -10.44
N ASN A 35 0.49 4.22 -9.56
CA ASN A 35 -0.78 3.51 -9.75
C ASN A 35 -0.54 2.03 -10.07
N GLU A 36 0.41 1.44 -9.39
CA GLU A 36 0.82 0.07 -9.68
C GLU A 36 -0.09 -0.93 -8.98
N PRO A 37 -0.61 -1.93 -9.68
CA PRO A 37 -1.36 -2.99 -9.00
C PRO A 37 -0.47 -3.72 -8.01
N ALA A 38 -1.00 -3.97 -6.83
CA ALA A 38 -0.27 -4.65 -5.78
C ALA A 38 -1.23 -5.48 -4.96
N ILE A 39 -0.69 -6.38 -4.17
CA ILE A 39 -1.51 -7.22 -3.30
C ILE A 39 -0.96 -7.11 -1.88
N ILE A 40 -1.86 -6.93 -0.91
CA ILE A 40 -1.45 -6.97 0.48
C ILE A 40 -1.35 -8.44 0.85
N ARG A 41 -0.15 -8.90 1.15
CA ARG A 41 0.09 -10.31 1.47
C ARG A 41 0.11 -10.60 2.96
N GLY A 42 0.35 -9.61 3.78
CA GLY A 42 0.37 -9.82 5.22
C GLY A 42 0.22 -8.53 5.96
N VAL A 43 -0.34 -8.59 7.15
CA VAL A 43 -0.53 -7.45 8.02
C VAL A 43 -0.03 -7.83 9.40
N TYR A 44 0.93 -7.08 9.92
CA TYR A 44 1.59 -7.37 11.17
C TYR A 44 1.51 -6.15 12.09
N PRO A 45 1.92 -6.26 13.34
CA PRO A 45 1.73 -5.15 14.29
C PRO A 45 2.35 -3.82 13.88
N HIS A 46 3.51 -3.86 13.20
CA HIS A 46 4.21 -2.63 12.86
C HIS A 46 4.45 -2.44 11.38
N ILE A 47 4.28 -3.48 10.59
CA ILE A 47 4.55 -3.44 9.17
C ILE A 47 3.48 -4.22 8.41
N PHE A 48 3.42 -4.00 7.12
CA PHE A 48 2.59 -4.82 6.25
C PHE A 48 3.40 -5.19 5.02
N GLN A 49 3.00 -6.27 4.38
CA GLN A 49 3.72 -6.80 3.24
C GLN A 49 2.95 -6.55 1.97
N LEU A 50 3.62 -6.00 0.97
CA LEU A 50 3.06 -5.78 -0.35
C LEU A 50 3.79 -6.63 -1.38
N GLU A 51 3.07 -6.98 -2.43
CA GLU A 51 3.62 -7.77 -3.50
C GLU A 51 3.20 -7.14 -4.81
N VAL A 52 4.17 -6.90 -5.70
CA VAL A 52 3.89 -6.39 -7.05
C VAL A 52 4.45 -7.35 -8.06
N LYS A 53 3.83 -7.37 -9.25
CA LYS A 53 4.31 -8.20 -10.32
C LYS A 53 4.96 -7.29 -11.34
N GLU A 54 6.24 -7.53 -11.59
CA GLU A 54 7.02 -6.68 -12.45
C GLU A 54 7.82 -7.55 -13.40
N ASP A 55 7.64 -7.38 -14.69
CA ASP A 55 8.39 -8.14 -15.71
C ASP A 55 8.32 -9.66 -15.50
N ASN A 56 7.13 -10.16 -15.20
CA ASN A 56 6.89 -11.57 -14.92
C ASN A 56 7.57 -12.08 -13.66
N GLN A 57 8.05 -11.18 -12.83
CA GLN A 57 8.62 -11.54 -11.55
C GLN A 57 7.77 -10.94 -10.46
N ILE A 58 7.72 -11.63 -9.34
CA ILE A 58 6.98 -11.16 -8.19
C ILE A 58 7.98 -10.56 -7.21
N LYS A 59 7.76 -9.30 -6.87
CA LYS A 59 8.58 -8.62 -5.88
C LYS A 59 7.77 -8.37 -4.65
N SER A 60 8.35 -8.70 -3.51
CA SER A 60 7.70 -8.58 -2.23
C SER A 60 8.51 -7.62 -1.37
N PHE A 61 7.85 -6.74 -0.66
CA PHE A 61 8.55 -5.83 0.22
C PHE A 61 7.66 -5.43 1.40
N TYR A 62 8.29 -4.96 2.46
CA TYR A 62 7.59 -4.57 3.67
C TYR A 62 7.58 -3.07 3.80
N MET A 63 6.47 -2.54 4.28
CA MET A 63 6.32 -1.12 4.55
C MET A 63 5.83 -0.94 5.97
N GLN A 64 6.21 0.18 6.58
CA GLN A 64 5.69 0.53 7.88
C GLN A 64 4.41 1.33 7.69
N TYR A 65 3.52 1.27 8.67
CA TYR A 65 2.30 2.06 8.59
C TYR A 65 2.61 3.56 8.58
N GLU A 66 3.72 3.94 9.21
CA GLU A 66 4.19 5.33 9.19
C GLU A 66 4.51 5.80 7.77
N ASP A 67 4.93 4.90 6.91
CA ASP A 67 5.22 5.25 5.52
C ASP A 67 3.97 5.73 4.79
N VAL A 68 2.81 5.20 5.17
CA VAL A 68 1.54 5.65 4.61
C VAL A 68 1.19 7.02 5.19
N LEU A 69 1.44 7.20 6.48
CA LEU A 69 1.12 8.44 7.14
C LEU A 69 1.89 9.62 6.55
N ILE A 70 3.17 9.42 6.25
CA ILE A 70 4.01 10.49 5.70
C ILE A 70 4.00 10.50 4.18
N LYS A 71 3.15 9.67 3.58
CA LYS A 71 2.94 9.64 2.14
C LYS A 71 4.14 9.17 1.32
N ARG A 72 4.98 8.37 1.93
CA ARG A 72 6.05 7.71 1.19
C ARG A 72 5.46 6.60 0.34
N VAL A 73 4.40 5.96 0.81
CA VAL A 73 3.62 5.05 0.03
C VAL A 73 2.16 5.46 0.15
N GLU A 74 1.44 5.48 -0.96
CA GLU A 74 0.01 5.76 -0.96
C GLU A 74 -0.71 4.53 -1.45
N ILE A 75 -1.75 4.13 -0.73
CA ILE A 75 -2.66 3.08 -1.18
C ILE A 75 -3.89 3.79 -1.69
N ILE A 76 -4.13 3.70 -2.98
CA ILE A 76 -5.18 4.50 -3.60
C ILE A 76 -6.56 4.18 -3.04
N GLU A 77 -6.84 2.92 -2.82
CA GLU A 77 -8.12 2.50 -2.26
C GLU A 77 -8.34 3.00 -0.83
N LEU A 78 -7.24 3.35 -0.15
CA LEU A 78 -7.34 3.80 1.20
C LEU A 78 -7.70 5.26 1.27
N THR A 79 -7.23 6.05 0.33
CA THR A 79 -7.44 7.48 0.37
C THR A 79 -8.85 7.87 0.00
N GLY A 80 -9.57 7.00 -0.62
CA GLY A 80 -10.92 7.29 -1.06
C GLY A 80 -10.95 8.31 -2.17
N SER A 81 -9.81 8.63 -2.65
CA SER A 81 -9.73 9.64 -3.63
C SER A 81 -10.22 9.20 -4.92
N ILE A 82 -10.63 8.01 -4.97
CA ILE A 82 -11.12 7.56 -6.09
C ILE A 82 -12.38 8.10 -6.19
N GLN A 83 -12.64 9.06 -6.44
CA GLN A 83 -13.77 9.56 -6.50
C GLN A 83 -14.43 9.41 -7.53
N PRO A 84 -15.23 9.26 -7.65
CA PRO A 84 -15.97 8.96 -8.64
C PRO A 84 -16.33 10.09 -9.20
N SER A 85 -16.30 10.54 -9.39
CA SER A 85 -16.65 11.34 -9.95
C SER A 85 -17.67 11.66 -10.24
N ILE A 86 -18.18 11.71 -10.28
CA ILE A 86 -19.10 12.03 -10.61
C ILE A 86 -19.41 12.35 -11.00
#